data_6f03be16716fe733da07ef742da246b8
#
_entry.id   6f03be16716fe733da07ef742da246b8
#
_cell.length_a   1.000
_cell.length_b   1.000
_cell.length_c   1.000
_cell.angle_alpha   90.00
_cell.angle_beta   90.00
_cell.angle_gamma   90.00
#
_symmetry.space_group_name_H-M   'P 1'
#
loop_
_entity.id
_entity.type
_entity.pdbx_description
1 polymer ?
#
loop_
_entity_poly.entity_id
_entity_poly.type
_entity_poly.pdbx_seq_one_letter_code
_entity_poly.pdbx_strand_id
1 'polypeptide(L)' 'MSNTHVFYKVEIDTKDAVQPIIYFRKAKRCKTAKGADRQHNRIVNETVNDWNQFSQQIRRYTVSRVPADVVVKGDIR' A
#
# COMPACT_ATOMS: atom_id res chain seq x y z
N MET A 1 3.83 -2.86 -24.15
CA MET A 1 3.75 -2.36 -22.79
C MET A 1 3.96 -3.48 -21.79
N SER A 2 4.90 -3.30 -20.92
CA SER A 2 5.18 -4.34 -19.94
C SER A 2 4.23 -4.20 -18.74
N ASN A 3 3.38 -5.19 -18.51
CA ASN A 3 2.57 -5.30 -17.32
C ASN A 3 3.32 -6.07 -16.23
N THR A 4 4.59 -5.67 -16.02
CA THR A 4 5.45 -6.36 -15.08
C THR A 4 5.25 -5.93 -13.64
N HIS A 5 4.57 -4.81 -13.43
CA HIS A 5 4.34 -4.27 -12.10
C HIS A 5 2.86 -4.00 -11.85
N VAL A 6 2.51 -4.06 -10.58
CA VAL A 6 1.18 -3.71 -10.09
C VAL A 6 1.34 -2.64 -9.02
N PHE A 7 0.26 -1.95 -8.72
CA PHE A 7 0.26 -0.89 -7.72
C PHE A 7 -0.75 -1.17 -6.63
N TYR A 8 -0.37 -0.81 -5.42
CA TYR A 8 -1.26 -0.88 -4.26
C TYR A 8 -1.45 0.52 -3.72
N LYS A 9 -2.69 0.87 -3.44
CA LYS A 9 -3.01 2.11 -2.74
C LYS A 9 -3.02 1.82 -1.25
N VAL A 10 -2.23 2.58 -0.50
CA VAL A 10 -2.19 2.48 0.95
C VAL A 10 -2.87 3.71 1.51
N GLU A 11 -3.85 3.49 2.37
CA GLU A 11 -4.57 4.56 3.05
C GLU A 11 -4.49 4.30 4.54
N ILE A 12 -3.96 5.26 5.28
CA ILE A 12 -3.74 5.12 6.72
C ILE A 12 -4.41 6.28 7.42
N ASP A 13 -5.27 5.95 8.37
CA ASP A 13 -5.91 6.90 9.25
C ASP A 13 -5.26 6.80 10.62
N THR A 14 -4.64 7.88 11.07
CA THR A 14 -3.99 7.93 12.37
C THR A 14 -4.78 8.78 13.34
N LYS A 15 -4.56 8.55 14.64
CA LYS A 15 -5.29 9.26 15.69
C LYS A 15 -5.10 10.77 15.63
N ASP A 16 -3.90 11.21 15.24
CA ASP A 16 -3.55 12.64 15.30
C ASP A 16 -3.70 13.35 13.96
N ALA A 17 -3.98 12.63 12.88
CA ALA A 17 -4.11 13.23 11.56
C ALA A 17 -5.56 13.59 11.27
N VAL A 18 -5.77 14.80 10.73
CA VAL A 18 -7.09 15.27 10.33
C VAL A 18 -7.57 14.56 9.06
N GLN A 19 -6.63 14.21 8.19
CA GLN A 19 -6.93 13.54 6.93
C GLN A 19 -6.14 12.26 6.82
N PRO A 20 -6.67 11.24 6.13
CA PRO A 20 -5.91 10.01 5.93
C PRO A 20 -4.66 10.27 5.08
N ILE A 21 -3.62 9.50 5.37
CA ILE A 21 -2.40 9.53 4.59
C ILE A 21 -2.56 8.51 3.46
N ILE A 22 -2.37 8.97 2.23
CA ILE A 22 -2.56 8.14 1.04
C ILE A 22 -1.25 8.12 0.24
N TYR A 23 -0.78 6.92 -0.08
CA TYR A 23 0.35 6.76 -0.97
C TYR A 23 0.21 5.45 -1.74
N PHE A 24 1.11 5.24 -2.70
CA PHE A 24 1.08 4.07 -3.56
C PHE A 24 2.37 3.28 -3.43
N ARG A 25 2.25 1.97 -3.57
CA ARG A 25 3.42 1.09 -3.59
C ARG A 25 3.43 0.31 -4.89
N LYS A 26 4.60 0.29 -5.52
CA LYS A 26 4.84 -0.47 -6.73
C LYS A 26 5.37 -1.84 -6.35
N ALA A 27 4.83 -2.88 -6.95
CA ALA A 27 5.21 -4.24 -6.68
C ALA A 27 5.29 -5.05 -7.97
N LYS A 28 6.07 -6.13 -7.95
CA LYS A 28 6.20 -7.00 -9.09
C LYS A 28 4.92 -7.83 -9.24
N ARG A 29 4.46 -7.97 -10.48
CA ARG A 29 3.26 -8.75 -10.75
C ARG A 29 3.49 -10.23 -10.44
N CYS A 30 2.57 -10.83 -9.71
CA CYS A 30 2.60 -12.25 -9.39
C CYS A 30 1.82 -13.04 -10.44
N LYS A 31 2.30 -14.25 -10.73
CA LYS A 31 1.69 -15.11 -11.75
C LYS A 31 0.46 -15.86 -11.23
N THR A 32 0.35 -16.04 -9.93
CA THR A 32 -0.71 -16.84 -9.33
C THR A 32 -1.48 -16.04 -8.32
N ALA A 33 -2.73 -16.47 -8.05
CA ALA A 33 -3.56 -15.84 -7.02
C ALA A 33 -2.93 -15.98 -5.63
N LYS A 34 -2.32 -17.13 -5.33
CA LYS A 34 -1.63 -17.32 -4.05
C LYS A 34 -0.45 -16.37 -3.89
N GLY A 35 0.33 -16.17 -4.97
CA GLY A 35 1.42 -15.22 -4.95
C GLY A 35 0.95 -13.80 -4.73
N ALA A 36 -0.16 -13.42 -5.36
CA ALA A 36 -0.75 -12.10 -5.17
C ALA A 36 -1.23 -11.90 -3.75
N ASP A 37 -1.86 -12.90 -3.15
CA ASP A 37 -2.31 -12.83 -1.75
C ASP A 37 -1.13 -12.68 -0.80
N ARG A 38 -0.07 -13.43 -1.00
CA ARG A 38 1.15 -13.32 -0.19
C ARG A 38 1.77 -11.93 -0.31
N GLN A 39 1.80 -11.40 -1.52
CA GLN A 39 2.32 -10.06 -1.76
C GLN A 39 1.49 -9.01 -1.05
N HIS A 40 0.17 -9.10 -1.14
CA HIS A 40 -0.74 -8.19 -0.46
C HIS A 40 -0.51 -8.23 1.05
N ASN A 41 -0.44 -9.42 1.64
CA ASN A 41 -0.21 -9.60 3.07
C ASN A 41 1.14 -9.03 3.50
N ARG A 42 2.17 -9.22 2.68
CA ARG A 42 3.50 -8.67 2.96
C ARG A 42 3.47 -7.15 2.99
N ILE A 43 2.78 -6.54 2.02
CA ILE A 43 2.67 -5.08 1.97
C ILE A 43 1.90 -4.56 3.17
N VAL A 44 0.83 -5.22 3.58
CA VAL A 44 0.09 -4.87 4.79
C VAL A 44 0.99 -4.92 6.01
N ASN A 45 1.74 -6.01 6.18
CA ASN A 45 2.62 -6.18 7.33
C ASN A 45 3.74 -5.14 7.36
N GLU A 46 4.37 -4.87 6.22
CA GLU A 46 5.39 -3.84 6.12
C GLU A 46 4.84 -2.46 6.47
N THR A 47 3.65 -2.16 5.98
CA THR A 47 2.98 -0.89 6.24
C THR A 47 2.72 -0.70 7.72
N VAL A 48 2.13 -1.70 8.37
CA VAL A 48 1.83 -1.63 9.80
C VAL A 48 3.11 -1.49 10.61
N ASN A 49 4.16 -2.25 10.27
CA ASN A 49 5.43 -2.17 10.98
C ASN A 49 6.09 -0.80 10.83
N ASP A 50 6.11 -0.27 9.61
CA ASP A 50 6.72 1.02 9.34
C ASP A 50 6.05 2.14 10.16
N TRP A 51 4.72 2.15 10.18
CA TRP A 51 3.99 3.19 10.89
C TRP A 51 4.06 3.04 12.40
N ASN A 52 4.13 1.82 12.91
CA ASN A 52 4.30 1.57 14.35
C ASN A 52 5.64 2.09 14.87
N GLN A 53 6.69 2.07 14.03
CA GLN A 53 8.01 2.58 14.43
C GLN A 53 8.02 4.08 14.67
N PHE A 54 7.09 4.83 14.08
CA PHE A 54 7.05 6.28 14.22
C PHE A 54 6.13 6.74 15.36
N SER A 55 5.74 5.84 16.25
CA SER A 55 4.89 6.14 17.40
C SER A 55 3.53 6.73 17.04
N GLN A 56 3.12 6.63 15.79
CA GLN A 56 1.81 7.07 15.37
C GLN A 56 0.83 5.92 15.52
N GLN A 57 -0.25 6.16 16.27
CA GLN A 57 -1.27 5.14 16.45
C GLN A 57 -2.15 5.07 15.21
N ILE A 58 -2.09 3.95 14.53
CA ILE A 58 -2.95 3.69 13.39
C ILE A 58 -4.33 3.31 13.90
N ARG A 59 -5.35 4.07 13.49
CA ARG A 59 -6.75 3.75 13.82
C ARG A 59 -7.33 2.79 12.80
N ARG A 60 -6.99 2.99 11.53
CA ARG A 60 -7.50 2.21 10.42
C ARG A 60 -6.50 2.24 9.28
N TYR A 61 -6.38 1.15 8.58
CA TYR A 61 -5.58 1.12 7.36
C TYR A 61 -6.27 0.29 6.29
N THR A 62 -6.03 0.63 5.04
CA THR A 62 -6.53 -0.11 3.89
C THR A 62 -5.42 -0.23 2.86
N VAL A 63 -5.19 -1.43 2.37
CA VAL A 63 -4.25 -1.70 1.29
C VAL A 63 -5.02 -2.40 0.19
N SER A 64 -5.15 -1.76 -0.96
CA SER A 64 -5.93 -2.28 -2.06
C SER A 64 -5.18 -2.16 -3.38
N ARG A 65 -5.37 -3.15 -4.25
CA ARG A 65 -4.79 -3.12 -5.57
C ARG A 65 -5.56 -2.13 -6.44
N VAL A 66 -4.82 -1.28 -7.16
CA VAL A 66 -5.43 -0.25 -8.00
C VAL A 66 -4.81 -0.29 -9.40
N PRO A 67 -5.56 0.17 -10.43
CA PRO A 67 -4.99 0.30 -11.77
C PRO A 67 -3.94 1.41 -11.83
N ALA A 68 -3.01 1.29 -12.76
CA ALA A 68 -1.88 2.21 -12.87
C ALA A 68 -2.33 3.65 -13.18
N ASP A 69 -3.46 3.82 -13.84
CA ASP A 69 -3.95 5.13 -14.25
C ASP A 69 -4.44 6.01 -13.09
N VAL A 70 -4.73 5.43 -11.92
CA VAL A 70 -5.10 6.19 -10.74
C VAL A 70 -3.91 6.53 -9.85
N VAL A 71 -2.72 6.04 -10.20
CA VAL A 71 -1.53 6.23 -9.39
C VAL A 71 -0.94 7.60 -9.62
N VAL A 72 -0.69 8.35 -8.54
CA VAL A 72 -0.01 9.63 -8.59
C VAL A 72 1.48 9.37 -8.42
N LYS A 73 2.28 9.70 -9.43
CA LYS A 73 3.72 9.37 -9.45
C LYS A 73 4.48 9.94 -8.25
N GLY A 74 4.12 11.13 -7.80
CA GLY A 74 4.77 11.76 -6.66
C GLY A 74 4.48 11.08 -5.33
N ASP A 75 3.45 10.23 -5.27
CA ASP A 75 3.05 9.55 -4.05
C ASP A 75 3.47 8.07 -4.02
N ILE A 76 4.31 7.65 -4.94
CA ILE A 76 4.85 6.29 -4.94
C ILE A 76 5.99 6.20 -3.94
N ARG A 77 5.92 5.22 -3.04
CA ARG A 77 6.94 4.99 -2.02
C ARG A 77 7.48 3.57 -2.07
#